data_2fce909be251fdbecf98518b516ae2ed
#
_entry.id   2fce909be251fdbecf98518b516ae2ed
#
_cell.length_a   1.000
_cell.length_b   1.000
_cell.length_c   1.000
_cell.angle_alpha   90.00
_cell.angle_beta   90.00
_cell.angle_gamma   90.00
#
_symmetry.space_group_name_H-M   'P 1'
#
loop_
_entity.id
_entity.type
_entity.pdbx_description
1 polymer ?
#
loop_
_entity_poly.entity_id
_entity_poly.type
_entity_poly.pdbx_seq_one_letter_code
_entity_poly.pdbx_strand_id
1 'polypeptide(L)'
;SLVARAAEMGAYLGERLGALRDHPNVADVRGRGCLQAVEIVRDRDRLVPFAPEQRIATRVVVAGLQRGVFFYPGGTKPGPDVICLGPPFTVSKGEIDQMVDVLGEALRAAAASAS
;
A
#
# COMPACT_ATOMS: atom_id res chain seq x y z
N SER A 1 9.40 19.27 17.01
CA SER A 1 8.43 20.02 16.21
C SER A 1 7.61 19.10 15.32
N LEU A 2 6.47 19.56 14.85
CA LEU A 2 5.62 18.78 13.94
C LEU A 2 6.33 18.50 12.61
N VAL A 3 7.11 19.44 12.12
CA VAL A 3 7.85 19.27 10.85
C VAL A 3 8.90 18.17 10.99
N ALA A 4 9.68 18.21 12.07
CA ALA A 4 10.70 17.18 12.32
C ALA A 4 10.06 15.80 12.52
N ARG A 5 8.94 15.74 13.23
CA ARG A 5 8.23 14.49 13.44
C ARG A 5 7.64 13.93 12.15
N ALA A 6 7.07 14.79 11.31
CA ALA A 6 6.55 14.39 10.01
C ALA A 6 7.65 13.80 9.12
N ALA A 7 8.83 14.43 9.11
CA ALA A 7 9.98 13.94 8.37
C ALA A 7 10.45 12.58 8.89
N GLU A 8 10.53 12.41 10.21
CA GLU A 8 10.94 11.15 10.84
C GLU A 8 9.94 10.03 10.52
N MET A 9 8.65 10.28 10.72
CA MET A 9 7.62 9.27 10.48
C MET A 9 7.49 8.94 9.00
N GLY A 10 7.63 9.93 8.13
CA GLY A 10 7.61 9.72 6.69
C GLY A 10 8.79 8.88 6.22
N ALA A 11 9.99 9.14 6.74
CA ALA A 11 11.16 8.33 6.44
C ALA A 11 10.98 6.89 6.91
N TYR A 12 10.44 6.70 8.11
CA TYR A 12 10.18 5.37 8.66
C TYR A 12 9.14 4.61 7.82
N LEU A 13 8.05 5.28 7.45
CA LEU A 13 7.02 4.69 6.60
C LEU A 13 7.61 4.25 5.25
N GLY A 14 8.40 5.13 4.62
CA GLY A 14 9.05 4.82 3.35
C GLY A 14 9.99 3.63 3.45
N GLU A 15 10.77 3.56 4.52
CA GLU A 15 11.67 2.44 4.78
C GLU A 15 10.90 1.13 4.92
N ARG A 16 9.84 1.14 5.74
CA ARG A 16 9.02 -0.05 5.96
C ARG A 16 8.31 -0.49 4.68
N LEU A 17 7.75 0.46 3.92
CA LEU A 17 7.11 0.15 2.64
C LEU A 17 8.11 -0.36 1.61
N GLY A 18 9.37 0.07 1.70
CA GLY A 18 10.44 -0.42 0.83
C GLY A 18 10.61 -1.93 0.90
N ALA A 19 10.33 -2.55 2.05
CA ALA A 19 10.37 -4.00 2.20
C ALA A 19 9.31 -4.70 1.33
N LEU A 20 8.22 -4.02 0.99
CA LEU A 20 7.18 -4.57 0.11
C LEU A 20 7.59 -4.60 -1.37
N ARG A 21 8.72 -3.99 -1.73
CA ARG A 21 9.23 -4.04 -3.11
C ARG A 21 9.51 -5.47 -3.57
N ASP A 22 9.74 -6.38 -2.64
CA ASP A 22 9.95 -7.80 -2.94
C ASP A 22 8.65 -8.61 -2.98
N HIS A 23 7.52 -7.99 -2.65
CA HIS A 23 6.23 -8.67 -2.69
C HIS A 23 5.85 -8.97 -4.16
N PRO A 24 5.39 -10.19 -4.47
CA PRO A 24 5.12 -10.58 -5.87
C PRO A 24 4.04 -9.76 -6.57
N ASN A 25 3.21 -9.06 -5.83
CA ASN A 25 2.13 -8.24 -6.38
C ASN A 25 2.39 -6.74 -6.31
N VAL A 26 3.61 -6.33 -5.98
CA VAL A 26 3.99 -4.91 -5.90
C VAL A 26 4.93 -4.56 -7.05
N ALA A 27 4.51 -3.63 -7.90
CA ALA A 27 5.34 -3.14 -9.00
C ALA A 27 6.25 -1.99 -8.55
N ASP A 28 5.75 -1.13 -7.67
CA ASP A 28 6.49 0.05 -7.24
C ASP A 28 5.95 0.58 -5.91
N VAL A 29 6.83 1.22 -5.17
CA VAL A 29 6.51 1.98 -3.97
C VAL A 29 7.08 3.38 -4.16
N ARG A 30 6.25 4.41 -4.06
CA ARG A 30 6.68 5.79 -4.28
C ARG A 30 5.93 6.77 -3.40
N GLY A 31 6.53 7.91 -3.16
CA GLY A 31 5.89 8.96 -2.38
C GLY A 31 6.88 9.86 -1.68
N ARG A 32 6.34 10.78 -0.88
CA ARG A 32 7.09 11.72 -0.08
C ARG A 32 6.53 11.80 1.32
N GLY A 33 7.39 11.78 2.33
CA GLY A 33 6.97 11.88 3.71
C GLY A 33 5.92 10.85 4.04
N CYS A 34 4.85 11.27 4.69
CA CYS A 34 3.74 10.39 5.06
C CYS A 34 2.75 10.10 3.92
N LEU A 35 2.97 10.65 2.74
CA LEU A 35 2.11 10.38 1.58
C LEU A 35 2.81 9.40 0.65
N GLN A 36 2.39 8.15 0.70
CA GLN A 36 3.02 7.04 -0.02
C GLN A 36 2.00 6.31 -0.88
N ALA A 37 2.47 5.71 -1.95
CA ALA A 37 1.64 4.95 -2.87
C ALA A 37 2.31 3.63 -3.23
N VAL A 38 1.51 2.57 -3.31
CA VAL A 38 1.95 1.23 -3.70
C VAL A 38 1.19 0.83 -4.95
N GLU A 39 1.92 0.56 -6.02
CA GLU A 39 1.34 0.10 -7.29
C GLU A 39 1.25 -1.43 -7.29
N ILE A 40 0.06 -1.95 -7.63
CA ILE A 40 -0.28 -3.37 -7.53
C ILE A 40 -0.34 -3.98 -8.91
N VAL A 41 0.29 -5.14 -9.09
CA VAL A 41 0.25 -5.91 -10.32
C VAL A 41 0.03 -7.40 -10.01
N ARG A 42 -0.44 -8.15 -11.00
CA ARG A 42 -0.60 -9.59 -10.89
C ARG A 42 0.75 -10.31 -11.01
N ASP A 43 1.59 -9.84 -11.92
CA ASP A 43 2.91 -10.40 -12.16
C ASP A 43 3.93 -9.26 -12.19
N ARG A 44 4.74 -9.20 -11.16
CA ARG A 44 5.76 -8.18 -10.96
C ARG A 44 6.87 -8.26 -12.00
N ASP A 45 7.31 -9.46 -12.35
CA ASP A 45 8.45 -9.64 -13.24
C ASP A 45 8.13 -9.19 -14.66
N ARG A 46 6.90 -9.37 -15.07
CA ARG A 46 6.42 -9.00 -16.40
C ARG A 46 5.58 -7.74 -16.41
N LEU A 47 5.35 -7.15 -15.25
CA LEU A 47 4.51 -5.97 -15.06
C LEU A 47 3.09 -6.17 -15.62
N VAL A 48 2.53 -7.35 -15.42
CA VAL A 48 1.17 -7.67 -15.89
C VAL A 48 0.16 -7.22 -14.83
N PRO A 49 -0.78 -6.33 -15.17
CA PRO A 49 -1.80 -5.89 -14.22
C PRO A 49 -2.85 -6.97 -14.00
N PHE A 50 -3.61 -6.82 -12.93
CA PHE A 50 -4.84 -7.59 -12.76
C PHE A 50 -5.87 -7.11 -13.79
N ALA A 51 -6.77 -8.01 -14.21
CA ALA A 51 -7.86 -7.62 -15.08
C ALA A 51 -8.73 -6.57 -14.36
N PRO A 52 -9.23 -5.52 -15.07
CA PRO A 52 -10.03 -4.48 -14.44
C PRO A 52 -11.25 -5.02 -13.68
N GLU A 53 -11.85 -6.09 -14.16
CA GLU A 53 -13.03 -6.73 -13.55
C GLU A 53 -12.72 -7.29 -12.16
N GLN A 54 -11.46 -7.57 -11.86
CA GLN A 54 -11.04 -8.09 -10.57
C GLN A 54 -11.09 -7.03 -9.47
N ARG A 55 -11.02 -5.74 -9.82
CA ARG A 55 -11.06 -4.63 -8.87
C ARG A 55 -10.08 -4.85 -7.72
N ILE A 56 -8.82 -5.08 -8.05
CA ILE A 56 -7.82 -5.48 -7.05
C ILE A 56 -7.63 -4.43 -5.95
N ALA A 57 -7.62 -3.15 -6.29
CA ALA A 57 -7.47 -2.10 -5.28
C ALA A 57 -8.62 -2.13 -4.27
N THR A 58 -9.85 -2.32 -4.74
CA THR A 58 -11.02 -2.46 -3.86
C THR A 58 -10.88 -3.69 -2.96
N ARG A 59 -10.42 -4.81 -3.49
CA ARG A 59 -10.20 -6.04 -2.69
C ARG A 59 -9.16 -5.81 -1.61
N VAL A 60 -8.10 -5.06 -1.90
CA VAL A 60 -7.08 -4.71 -0.91
C VAL A 60 -7.67 -3.82 0.18
N VAL A 61 -8.46 -2.81 -0.19
CA VAL A 61 -9.12 -1.93 0.78
C VAL A 61 -10.04 -2.72 1.71
N VAL A 62 -10.86 -3.62 1.16
CA VAL A 62 -11.76 -4.45 1.96
C VAL A 62 -10.97 -5.36 2.89
N ALA A 63 -9.93 -6.03 2.39
CA ALA A 63 -9.09 -6.90 3.21
C ALA A 63 -8.39 -6.13 4.34
N GLY A 64 -7.97 -4.90 4.07
CA GLY A 64 -7.41 -4.02 5.07
C GLY A 64 -8.39 -3.65 6.17
N LEU A 65 -9.63 -3.28 5.77
CA LEU A 65 -10.69 -2.96 6.73
C LEU A 65 -11.01 -4.14 7.64
N GLN A 66 -11.04 -5.35 7.09
CA GLN A 66 -11.26 -6.56 7.88
C GLN A 66 -10.17 -6.79 8.93
N ARG A 67 -9.00 -6.18 8.74
CA ARG A 67 -7.85 -6.25 9.64
C ARG A 67 -7.63 -4.97 10.44
N GLY A 68 -8.59 -4.05 10.38
CA GLY A 68 -8.59 -2.84 11.18
C GLY A 68 -7.79 -1.68 10.62
N VAL A 69 -7.45 -1.69 9.34
CA VAL A 69 -6.70 -0.61 8.70
C VAL A 69 -7.42 -0.12 7.44
N PHE A 70 -7.55 1.20 7.31
CA PHE A 70 -8.15 1.80 6.13
C PHE A 70 -7.08 2.30 5.17
N PHE A 71 -7.09 1.75 3.95
CA PHE A 71 -6.25 2.21 2.83
C PHE A 71 -7.11 2.96 1.83
N TYR A 72 -6.50 3.89 1.08
CA TYR A 72 -7.19 4.65 0.05
C TYR A 72 -6.86 4.08 -1.33
N PRO A 73 -7.86 3.78 -2.16
CA PRO A 73 -7.58 3.43 -3.55
C PRO A 73 -7.14 4.70 -4.29
N GLY A 74 -6.08 4.58 -5.09
CA GLY A 74 -5.54 5.68 -5.86
C GLY A 74 -5.53 5.36 -7.35
N GLY A 75 -4.92 6.26 -8.12
CA GLY A 75 -4.81 6.12 -9.55
C GLY A 75 -6.09 6.54 -10.28
N THR A 76 -5.96 6.69 -11.59
CA THR A 76 -7.07 7.03 -12.47
C THR A 76 -7.25 5.91 -13.49
N LYS A 77 -8.50 5.64 -13.88
CA LYS A 77 -8.79 4.61 -14.87
C LYS A 77 -9.04 5.25 -16.25
N PRO A 78 -8.49 4.66 -17.33
CA PRO A 78 -7.60 3.49 -17.30
C PRO A 78 -6.21 3.85 -16.76
N GLY A 79 -5.63 2.97 -15.98
CA GLY A 79 -4.33 3.21 -15.37
C GLY A 79 -3.99 2.14 -14.35
N PRO A 80 -2.83 2.26 -13.68
CA PRO A 80 -2.41 1.27 -12.71
C PRO A 80 -3.32 1.22 -11.49
N ASP A 81 -3.37 0.06 -10.86
CA ASP A 81 -4.01 -0.10 -9.56
C ASP A 81 -3.06 0.39 -8.48
N VAL A 82 -3.52 1.29 -7.63
CA VAL A 82 -2.69 1.96 -6.63
C VAL A 82 -3.41 1.98 -5.29
N ILE A 83 -2.66 1.73 -4.23
CA ILE A 83 -3.10 1.95 -2.86
C ILE A 83 -2.29 3.09 -2.27
N CYS A 84 -2.98 4.07 -1.70
CA CYS A 84 -2.36 5.22 -1.06
C CYS A 84 -2.43 5.10 0.46
N LEU A 85 -1.36 5.55 1.11
CA LEU A 85 -1.27 5.65 2.56
C LEU A 85 -0.94 7.09 2.91
N GLY A 86 -1.71 7.67 3.83
CA GLY A 86 -1.49 9.04 4.30
C GLY A 86 -1.77 9.17 5.79
N PRO A 87 -0.95 8.50 6.65
CA PRO A 87 -1.19 8.58 8.08
C PRO A 87 -0.96 10.01 8.60
N PRO A 88 -1.64 10.40 9.67
CA PRO A 88 -1.43 11.71 10.28
C PRO A 88 -0.03 11.81 10.91
N PHE A 89 0.45 13.03 11.14
CA PHE A 89 1.76 13.28 11.74
C PHE A 89 1.88 12.72 13.16
N THR A 90 0.77 12.49 13.82
CA THR A 90 0.72 11.93 15.18
C THR A 90 0.86 10.40 15.20
N VAL A 91 0.98 9.76 14.04
CA VAL A 91 1.14 8.32 13.96
C VAL A 91 2.40 7.86 14.69
N SER A 92 2.33 6.72 15.36
CA SER A 92 3.48 6.10 16.02
C SER A 92 4.16 5.10 15.09
N LYS A 93 5.40 4.73 15.43
CA LYS A 93 6.12 3.67 14.70
C LYS A 93 5.38 2.34 14.76
N GLY A 94 4.80 2.02 15.92
CA GLY A 94 4.00 0.79 16.07
C GLY A 94 2.79 0.78 15.15
N GLU A 95 2.12 1.92 15.00
CA GLU A 95 0.98 2.04 14.09
C GLU A 95 1.42 1.93 12.62
N ILE A 96 2.57 2.49 12.27
CA ILE A 96 3.15 2.34 10.93
C ILE A 96 3.47 0.87 10.65
N ASP A 97 4.09 0.17 11.61
CA ASP A 97 4.39 -1.25 11.48
C ASP A 97 3.11 -2.06 11.23
N GLN A 98 2.05 -1.76 11.99
CA GLN A 98 0.76 -2.42 11.80
C GLN A 98 0.20 -2.16 10.40
N MET A 99 0.25 -0.91 9.93
CA MET A 99 -0.23 -0.56 8.59
C MET A 99 0.50 -1.33 7.51
N VAL A 100 1.82 -1.40 7.57
CA VAL A 100 2.63 -2.08 6.56
C VAL A 100 2.41 -3.59 6.60
N ASP A 101 2.37 -4.18 7.79
CA ASP A 101 2.12 -5.61 7.95
C ASP A 101 0.73 -5.98 7.43
N VAL A 102 -0.29 -5.20 7.75
CA VAL A 102 -1.66 -5.41 7.27
C VAL A 102 -1.73 -5.23 5.75
N LEU A 103 -1.01 -4.26 5.18
CA LEU A 103 -0.98 -4.09 3.73
C LEU A 103 -0.43 -5.33 3.03
N GLY A 104 0.67 -5.90 3.54
CA GLY A 104 1.23 -7.13 3.00
C GLY A 104 0.23 -8.29 3.05
N GLU A 105 -0.48 -8.44 4.17
CA GLU A 105 -1.52 -9.46 4.33
C GLU A 105 -2.71 -9.22 3.39
N ALA A 106 -3.15 -7.97 3.29
CA ALA A 106 -4.26 -7.59 2.44
C ALA A 106 -3.95 -7.84 0.95
N LEU A 107 -2.71 -7.55 0.54
CA LEU A 107 -2.25 -7.83 -0.82
C LEU A 107 -2.31 -9.32 -1.13
N ARG A 108 -1.84 -10.17 -0.22
CA ARG A 108 -1.88 -11.62 -0.40
C ARG A 108 -3.32 -12.14 -0.47
N ALA A 109 -4.16 -11.69 0.44
CA ALA A 109 -5.56 -12.11 0.48
C ALA A 109 -6.32 -11.67 -0.77
N ALA A 110 -6.11 -10.43 -1.21
CA ALA A 110 -6.76 -9.89 -2.40
C ALA A 110 -6.31 -10.62 -3.67
N ALA A 111 -5.01 -10.86 -3.83
CA ALA A 111 -4.47 -11.58 -4.98
C ALA A 111 -5.00 -13.02 -5.04
N ALA A 112 -5.07 -13.69 -3.90
CA ALA A 112 -5.61 -15.06 -3.83
C ALA A 112 -7.08 -15.10 -4.24
N SER A 113 -7.88 -14.11 -3.85
CA SER A 113 -9.31 -14.06 -4.19
C SER A 113 -9.57 -13.65 -5.64
N ALA A 114 -8.60 -13.05 -6.30
CA ALA A 114 -8.71 -12.55 -7.67
C ALA A 114 -8.19 -13.55 -8.73
N SER A 115 -7.59 -14.66 -8.29
CA SER A 115 -7.02 -15.66 -9.21
C SER A 115 -8.07 -16.56 -9.87
#